data_7532587c7985acbcccc8f82bb5d4ab38
#
_entry.id   7532587c7985acbcccc8f82bb5d4ab38
#
_cell.length_a   1.000
_cell.length_b   1.000
_cell.length_c   1.000
_cell.angle_alpha   90.00
_cell.angle_beta   90.00
_cell.angle_gamma   90.00
#
_symmetry.space_group_name_H-M   'P 1'
#
loop_
_entity.id
_entity.type
_entity.pdbx_description
1 polymer ?
#
loop_
_entity_poly.entity_id
_entity_poly.type
_entity_poly.pdbx_seq_one_letter_code
_entity_poly.pdbx_strand_id
1 'polypeptide(L)'
;ENTLPQKSELFVSLPDYCPTPDGMAIAPNGDLILACPNFADITQPACLMRITKDGAVSKWLDVPVLEETGWASPMGLAFNEEGDLFISDNQGWSGAEKAKNKGRVLRLKFENDQLKETITVASGMEHPNGIRIRNGKLYVTQSSLSQIKDPSGLLVSGVYCFDMNDRDIAVTNTSADQNLLTTVITKNPEVQYGLDGIVFNEAGDLFVGNFGDGAIHRIKMDAEGKVVSNDVWAQDTTQLRT
;
A
#
# COMPACT_ATOMS: atom_id res chain seq x y z
N GLU A 1 16.99 7.04 -27.12
CA GLU A 1 17.50 8.34 -26.62
C GLU A 1 17.61 8.24 -25.12
N ASN A 2 18.84 8.31 -24.58
CA ASN A 2 19.07 8.44 -23.15
C ASN A 2 18.64 9.85 -22.73
N THR A 3 17.39 10.01 -22.35
CA THR A 3 16.98 11.24 -21.68
C THR A 3 17.58 11.23 -20.27
N LEU A 4 18.40 12.23 -19.98
CA LEU A 4 18.88 12.47 -18.61
C LEU A 4 17.68 12.56 -17.66
N PRO A 5 17.82 12.09 -16.41
CA PRO A 5 16.75 12.22 -15.43
C PRO A 5 16.29 13.68 -15.36
N GLN A 6 15.01 13.91 -15.52
CA GLN A 6 14.45 15.25 -15.36
C GLN A 6 14.53 15.64 -13.89
N LYS A 7 14.90 16.89 -13.62
CA LYS A 7 14.86 17.43 -12.27
C LYS A 7 13.39 17.51 -11.82
N SER A 8 13.10 16.99 -10.63
CA SER A 8 11.77 17.15 -10.03
C SER A 8 11.49 18.63 -9.72
N GLU A 9 10.26 19.04 -9.98
CA GLU A 9 9.75 20.37 -9.64
C GLU A 9 8.63 20.23 -8.61
N LEU A 10 8.54 21.22 -7.71
CA LEU A 10 7.45 21.27 -6.74
C LEU A 10 6.13 21.54 -7.50
N PHE A 11 5.20 20.59 -7.45
CA PHE A 11 3.88 20.77 -8.03
C PHE A 11 2.98 21.59 -7.12
N VAL A 12 2.87 21.20 -5.82
CA VAL A 12 2.01 21.86 -4.84
C VAL A 12 2.53 21.62 -3.42
N SER A 13 2.32 22.58 -2.53
CA SER A 13 2.57 22.40 -1.10
C SER A 13 1.32 21.91 -0.39
N LEU A 14 1.49 20.98 0.54
CA LEU A 14 0.41 20.46 1.36
C LEU A 14 0.19 21.35 2.60
N PRO A 15 -1.03 21.41 3.13
CA PRO A 15 -1.33 22.14 4.35
C PRO A 15 -0.76 21.44 5.59
N ASP A 16 -0.59 22.18 6.69
CA ASP A 16 0.02 21.71 7.93
C ASP A 16 -0.72 20.53 8.58
N TYR A 17 -2.01 20.35 8.28
CA TYR A 17 -2.79 19.19 8.76
C TYR A 17 -2.56 17.90 7.95
N CYS A 18 -1.66 17.91 6.97
CA CYS A 18 -1.20 16.75 6.24
C CYS A 18 0.34 16.64 6.33
N PRO A 19 0.90 16.44 7.54
CA PRO A 19 2.35 16.47 7.75
C PRO A 19 3.07 15.24 7.21
N THR A 20 2.36 14.13 6.99
CA THR A 20 2.97 12.88 6.50
C THR A 20 2.11 12.29 5.38
N PRO A 21 2.33 12.70 4.12
CA PRO A 21 1.70 12.06 2.96
C PRO A 21 2.35 10.71 2.66
N ASP A 22 1.60 9.83 2.01
CA ASP A 22 2.05 8.51 1.57
C ASP A 22 1.55 8.19 0.15
N GLY A 23 0.76 7.15 -0.05
CA GLY A 23 0.30 6.69 -1.35
C GLY A 23 -0.67 7.62 -2.05
N MET A 24 -0.69 7.52 -3.38
CA MET A 24 -1.57 8.35 -4.21
C MET A 24 -2.21 7.54 -5.34
N ALA A 25 -3.38 8.01 -5.79
CA ALA A 25 -4.09 7.47 -6.95
C ALA A 25 -4.78 8.58 -7.73
N ILE A 26 -4.94 8.37 -9.04
CA ILE A 26 -5.73 9.25 -9.89
C ILE A 26 -7.17 8.80 -9.84
N ALA A 27 -8.07 9.70 -9.44
CA ALA A 27 -9.50 9.47 -9.41
C ALA A 27 -10.08 9.48 -10.85
N PRO A 28 -11.28 8.91 -11.08
CA PRO A 28 -11.91 8.87 -12.40
C PRO A 28 -12.09 10.23 -13.07
N ASN A 29 -12.26 11.30 -12.29
CA ASN A 29 -12.35 12.69 -12.80
C ASN A 29 -10.98 13.30 -13.14
N GLY A 30 -9.89 12.58 -12.86
CA GLY A 30 -8.50 12.97 -13.11
C GLY A 30 -7.86 13.80 -12.00
N ASP A 31 -8.51 13.99 -10.87
CA ASP A 31 -7.90 14.56 -9.67
C ASP A 31 -6.94 13.55 -9.03
N LEU A 32 -5.90 14.03 -8.38
CA LEU A 32 -5.00 13.22 -7.59
C LEU A 32 -5.56 13.11 -6.16
N ILE A 33 -5.73 11.88 -5.69
CA ILE A 33 -6.07 11.60 -4.28
C ILE A 33 -4.82 11.13 -3.58
N LEU A 34 -4.51 11.76 -2.45
CA LEU A 34 -3.31 11.52 -1.66
C LEU A 34 -3.71 11.04 -0.26
N ALA A 35 -3.14 9.94 0.17
CA ALA A 35 -3.29 9.43 1.54
C ALA A 35 -2.38 10.22 2.49
N CYS A 36 -2.94 10.63 3.61
CA CYS A 36 -2.22 11.29 4.70
C CYS A 36 -2.43 10.52 6.00
N PRO A 37 -1.60 9.50 6.29
CA PRO A 37 -1.65 8.76 7.55
C PRO A 37 -1.21 9.59 8.75
N ASN A 38 -0.44 10.66 8.52
CA ASN A 38 -0.01 11.63 9.52
C ASN A 38 0.82 11.07 10.68
N PHE A 39 1.71 10.11 10.41
CA PHE A 39 2.59 9.50 11.42
C PHE A 39 3.48 10.50 12.18
N ALA A 40 3.91 11.58 11.51
CA ALA A 40 4.80 12.57 12.12
C ALA A 40 4.10 13.43 13.17
N ASP A 41 2.78 13.57 13.07
CA ASP A 41 1.95 14.28 14.05
C ASP A 41 0.59 13.60 14.22
N ILE A 42 0.51 12.72 15.21
CA ILE A 42 -0.70 11.95 15.53
C ILE A 42 -1.86 12.80 16.09
N THR A 43 -1.64 14.09 16.36
CA THR A 43 -2.71 15.03 16.72
C THR A 43 -3.53 15.43 15.49
N GLN A 44 -2.98 15.23 14.29
CA GLN A 44 -3.67 15.45 13.03
C GLN A 44 -4.37 14.13 12.59
N PRO A 45 -5.71 14.11 12.48
CA PRO A 45 -6.41 12.91 12.00
C PRO A 45 -5.95 12.51 10.60
N ALA A 46 -5.85 11.20 10.37
CA ALA A 46 -5.57 10.69 9.05
C ALA A 46 -6.69 11.03 8.07
N CYS A 47 -6.33 11.50 6.88
CA CYS A 47 -7.29 11.94 5.87
C CYS A 47 -6.83 11.60 4.45
N LEU A 48 -7.74 11.78 3.50
CA LEU A 48 -7.44 11.82 2.08
C LEU A 48 -7.52 13.26 1.59
N MET A 49 -6.50 13.68 0.85
CA MET A 49 -6.45 14.98 0.19
C MET A 49 -6.82 14.83 -1.27
N ARG A 50 -7.50 15.83 -1.82
CA ARG A 50 -7.75 15.98 -3.25
C ARG A 50 -6.87 17.11 -3.77
N ILE A 51 -6.16 16.84 -4.84
CA ILE A 51 -5.35 17.81 -5.59
C ILE A 51 -5.87 17.82 -7.01
N THR A 52 -6.43 18.96 -7.43
CA THR A 52 -6.97 19.12 -8.79
C THR A 52 -5.84 19.30 -9.80
N LYS A 53 -6.16 19.18 -11.10
CA LYS A 53 -5.17 19.31 -12.19
C LYS A 53 -4.49 20.67 -12.24
N ASP A 54 -5.15 21.72 -11.73
CA ASP A 54 -4.63 23.10 -11.62
C ASP A 54 -3.94 23.37 -10.28
N GLY A 55 -3.77 22.34 -9.42
CA GLY A 55 -3.02 22.42 -8.17
C GLY A 55 -3.82 22.92 -6.97
N ALA A 56 -5.16 23.00 -7.05
CA ALA A 56 -5.95 23.31 -5.87
C ALA A 56 -5.96 22.11 -4.91
N VAL A 57 -5.64 22.36 -3.63
CA VAL A 57 -5.52 21.34 -2.57
C VAL A 57 -6.66 21.47 -1.58
N SER A 58 -7.33 20.39 -1.26
CA SER A 58 -8.38 20.36 -0.24
C SER A 58 -8.43 19.01 0.47
N LYS A 59 -8.91 18.98 1.71
CA LYS A 59 -9.27 17.71 2.34
C LYS A 59 -10.51 17.15 1.65
N TRP A 60 -10.45 15.90 1.24
CA TRP A 60 -11.58 15.23 0.58
C TRP A 60 -12.38 14.37 1.54
N LEU A 61 -11.69 13.56 2.37
CA LEU A 61 -12.35 12.58 3.22
C LEU A 61 -11.55 12.33 4.49
N ASP A 62 -12.25 12.20 5.62
CA ASP A 62 -11.69 11.57 6.81
C ASP A 62 -11.83 10.05 6.67
N VAL A 63 -10.73 9.32 6.76
CA VAL A 63 -10.74 7.86 6.61
C VAL A 63 -11.47 7.22 7.79
N PRO A 64 -12.41 6.27 7.56
CA PRO A 64 -13.11 5.60 8.65
C PRO A 64 -12.14 4.94 9.62
N VAL A 65 -12.17 5.36 10.89
CA VAL A 65 -11.32 4.80 11.93
C VAL A 65 -11.69 3.36 12.26
N LEU A 66 -10.72 2.57 12.71
CA LEU A 66 -10.98 1.28 13.32
C LEU A 66 -11.30 1.50 14.80
N GLU A 67 -12.47 1.08 15.25
CA GLU A 67 -12.95 1.36 16.61
C GLU A 67 -12.00 0.82 17.69
N GLU A 68 -11.47 -0.39 17.50
CA GLU A 68 -10.57 -1.05 18.48
C GLU A 68 -9.25 -0.28 18.70
N THR A 69 -8.77 0.42 17.68
CA THR A 69 -7.52 1.20 17.78
C THR A 69 -7.78 2.68 17.99
N GLY A 70 -8.89 3.21 17.46
CA GLY A 70 -9.27 4.61 17.54
C GLY A 70 -8.63 5.48 16.45
N TRP A 71 -7.99 4.88 15.43
CA TRP A 71 -7.39 5.60 14.31
C TRP A 71 -7.57 4.89 12.97
N ALA A 72 -7.20 5.57 11.91
CA ALA A 72 -6.97 5.05 10.57
C ALA A 72 -5.54 5.42 10.14
N SER A 73 -4.98 4.66 9.21
CA SER A 73 -3.63 4.90 8.70
C SER A 73 -3.55 4.51 7.22
N PRO A 74 -4.18 5.32 6.33
CA PRO A 74 -4.22 5.05 4.91
C PRO A 74 -2.82 5.15 4.30
N MET A 75 -2.38 4.11 3.60
CA MET A 75 -1.12 4.03 2.88
C MET A 75 -1.38 4.04 1.37
N GLY A 76 -1.47 2.88 0.75
CA GLY A 76 -1.74 2.75 -0.66
C GLY A 76 -3.20 3.01 -1.03
N LEU A 77 -3.40 3.55 -2.23
CA LEU A 77 -4.70 3.87 -2.81
C LEU A 77 -4.83 3.28 -4.21
N ALA A 78 -6.01 2.77 -4.57
CA ALA A 78 -6.34 2.36 -5.93
C ALA A 78 -7.83 2.55 -6.21
N PHE A 79 -8.18 3.13 -7.36
CA PHE A 79 -9.56 3.18 -7.86
C PHE A 79 -9.83 2.02 -8.80
N ASN A 80 -11.03 1.46 -8.74
CA ASN A 80 -11.55 0.60 -9.79
C ASN A 80 -12.24 1.42 -10.88
N GLU A 81 -12.69 0.75 -11.94
CA GLU A 81 -13.39 1.39 -13.06
C GLU A 81 -14.76 1.98 -12.67
N GLU A 82 -15.37 1.47 -11.60
CA GLU A 82 -16.65 1.94 -11.06
C GLU A 82 -16.51 3.21 -10.19
N GLY A 83 -15.25 3.60 -9.87
CA GLY A 83 -14.95 4.75 -9.02
C GLY A 83 -14.91 4.43 -7.52
N ASP A 84 -14.97 3.16 -7.13
CA ASP A 84 -14.74 2.78 -5.74
C ASP A 84 -13.26 2.90 -5.41
N LEU A 85 -12.95 3.41 -4.22
CA LEU A 85 -11.59 3.56 -3.73
C LEU A 85 -11.23 2.42 -2.79
N PHE A 86 -10.11 1.75 -3.08
CA PHE A 86 -9.50 0.75 -2.20
C PHE A 86 -8.33 1.38 -1.45
N ILE A 87 -8.23 1.09 -0.16
CA ILE A 87 -7.24 1.64 0.75
C ILE A 87 -6.58 0.51 1.53
N SER A 88 -5.26 0.47 1.56
CA SER A 88 -4.54 -0.27 2.58
C SER A 88 -4.42 0.59 3.84
N ASP A 89 -5.02 0.12 4.93
CA ASP A 89 -5.03 0.81 6.23
C ASP A 89 -4.07 0.12 7.19
N ASN A 90 -2.89 0.73 7.36
CA ASN A 90 -1.80 0.19 8.17
C ASN A 90 -1.97 0.56 9.64
N GLN A 91 -2.61 -0.29 10.39
CA GLN A 91 -2.83 -0.09 11.82
C GLN A 91 -1.58 -0.30 12.68
N GLY A 92 -0.64 -1.14 12.19
CA GLY A 92 0.52 -1.60 12.96
C GLY A 92 1.68 -0.63 13.09
N TRP A 93 1.69 0.49 12.36
CA TRP A 93 2.81 1.44 12.30
C TRP A 93 3.26 1.97 13.68
N SER A 94 2.34 2.13 14.61
CA SER A 94 2.63 2.67 15.94
C SER A 94 3.38 1.69 16.85
N GLY A 95 3.43 0.39 16.49
CA GLY A 95 3.95 -0.68 17.37
C GLY A 95 3.09 -0.94 18.62
N ALA A 96 1.94 -0.28 18.77
CA ALA A 96 1.06 -0.49 19.91
C ALA A 96 0.45 -1.91 19.87
N GLU A 97 0.43 -2.60 21.01
CA GLU A 97 -0.08 -3.99 21.10
C GLU A 97 -1.53 -4.10 20.59
N LYS A 98 -2.38 -3.11 20.90
CA LYS A 98 -3.78 -3.08 20.42
C LYS A 98 -3.91 -3.00 18.88
N ALA A 99 -2.87 -2.58 18.18
CA ALA A 99 -2.84 -2.44 16.72
C ALA A 99 -2.23 -3.64 16.01
N LYS A 100 -1.65 -4.57 16.76
CA LYS A 100 -1.00 -5.76 16.20
C LYS A 100 -1.99 -6.60 15.41
N ASN A 101 -1.65 -6.91 14.16
CA ASN A 101 -2.51 -7.65 13.23
C ASN A 101 -3.90 -7.02 13.05
N LYS A 102 -4.00 -5.68 13.11
CA LYS A 102 -5.23 -4.94 12.89
C LYS A 102 -5.28 -4.23 11.55
N GLY A 103 -4.21 -4.34 10.75
CA GLY A 103 -4.19 -3.84 9.37
C GLY A 103 -5.34 -4.44 8.54
N ARG A 104 -5.89 -3.64 7.64
CA ARG A 104 -7.04 -4.02 6.83
C ARG A 104 -6.97 -3.42 5.44
N VAL A 105 -7.76 -3.96 4.54
CA VAL A 105 -8.04 -3.38 3.22
C VAL A 105 -9.49 -2.95 3.20
N LEU A 106 -9.72 -1.68 2.90
CA LEU A 106 -11.05 -1.09 2.80
C LEU A 106 -11.42 -0.86 1.33
N ARG A 107 -12.71 -1.03 1.00
CA ARG A 107 -13.34 -0.54 -0.22
C ARG A 107 -14.36 0.52 0.16
N LEU A 108 -14.18 1.72 -0.35
CA LEU A 108 -15.07 2.86 -0.14
C LEU A 108 -15.89 3.07 -1.41
N LYS A 109 -17.23 3.03 -1.27
CA LYS A 109 -18.16 3.25 -2.38
C LYS A 109 -18.73 4.65 -2.29
N PHE A 110 -18.77 5.35 -3.41
CA PHE A 110 -19.23 6.72 -3.49
C PHE A 110 -20.49 6.85 -4.36
N GLU A 111 -21.33 7.82 -4.02
CA GLU A 111 -22.43 8.29 -4.84
C GLU A 111 -22.46 9.81 -4.79
N ASN A 112 -22.40 10.48 -5.94
CA ASN A 112 -22.32 11.95 -6.02
C ASN A 112 -21.20 12.55 -5.15
N ASP A 113 -20.00 11.92 -5.20
CA ASP A 113 -18.82 12.32 -4.43
C ASP A 113 -18.97 12.21 -2.90
N GLN A 114 -20.00 11.51 -2.43
CA GLN A 114 -20.22 11.24 -1.01
C GLN A 114 -20.01 9.77 -0.69
N LEU A 115 -19.27 9.48 0.38
CA LEU A 115 -19.08 8.13 0.89
C LEU A 115 -20.44 7.53 1.30
N LYS A 116 -20.82 6.40 0.71
CA LYS A 116 -22.07 5.68 0.97
C LYS A 116 -21.87 4.39 1.73
N GLU A 117 -20.83 3.66 1.42
CA GLU A 117 -20.56 2.36 2.03
C GLU A 117 -19.06 2.19 2.26
N THR A 118 -18.71 1.63 3.41
CA THR A 118 -17.37 1.16 3.74
C THR A 118 -17.40 -0.35 3.89
N ILE A 119 -16.59 -1.06 3.12
CA ILE A 119 -16.51 -2.51 3.11
C ILE A 119 -15.10 -2.89 3.57
N THR A 120 -14.99 -3.78 4.53
CA THR A 120 -13.72 -4.46 4.84
C THR A 120 -13.54 -5.60 3.85
N VAL A 121 -12.56 -5.48 2.96
CA VAL A 121 -12.18 -6.55 2.03
C VAL A 121 -11.40 -7.62 2.76
N ALA A 122 -10.36 -7.21 3.47
CA ALA A 122 -9.50 -8.08 4.27
C ALA A 122 -9.09 -7.43 5.58
N SER A 123 -8.82 -8.23 6.59
CA SER A 123 -8.39 -7.83 7.94
C SER A 123 -7.36 -8.80 8.50
N GLY A 124 -6.76 -8.44 9.64
CA GLY A 124 -5.75 -9.28 10.30
C GLY A 124 -4.33 -9.06 9.77
N MET A 125 -4.12 -8.09 8.92
CA MET A 125 -2.80 -7.79 8.34
C MET A 125 -1.86 -7.12 9.35
N GLU A 126 -0.55 -7.35 9.20
CA GLU A 126 0.45 -6.70 10.06
C GLU A 126 0.71 -5.25 9.61
N HIS A 127 1.24 -5.07 8.40
CA HIS A 127 1.63 -3.78 7.82
C HIS A 127 1.27 -3.68 6.33
N PRO A 128 -0.03 -3.66 5.95
CA PRO A 128 -0.42 -3.46 4.55
C PRO A 128 0.01 -2.08 4.08
N ASN A 129 0.56 -2.00 2.86
CA ASN A 129 1.12 -0.77 2.32
C ASN A 129 0.63 -0.50 0.89
N GLY A 130 1.40 -0.80 -0.15
CA GLY A 130 1.02 -0.54 -1.53
C GLY A 130 -0.17 -1.38 -1.98
N ILE A 131 -1.01 -0.82 -2.85
CA ILE A 131 -2.20 -1.49 -3.38
C ILE A 131 -2.39 -1.18 -4.86
N ARG A 132 -2.75 -2.17 -5.68
CA ARG A 132 -3.12 -2.01 -7.09
C ARG A 132 -4.19 -3.00 -7.49
N ILE A 133 -4.98 -2.61 -8.48
CA ILE A 133 -6.02 -3.43 -9.09
C ILE A 133 -5.60 -3.83 -10.49
N ARG A 134 -5.79 -5.09 -10.84
CA ARG A 134 -5.66 -5.60 -12.20
C ARG A 134 -6.58 -6.79 -12.41
N ASN A 135 -7.34 -6.78 -13.52
CA ASN A 135 -8.23 -7.89 -13.92
C ASN A 135 -9.16 -8.37 -12.79
N GLY A 136 -9.79 -7.45 -12.06
CA GLY A 136 -10.70 -7.77 -10.97
C GLY A 136 -10.01 -8.28 -9.69
N LYS A 137 -8.69 -8.32 -9.65
CA LYS A 137 -7.90 -8.70 -8.49
C LYS A 137 -7.23 -7.51 -7.84
N LEU A 138 -7.08 -7.59 -6.53
CA LEU A 138 -6.49 -6.60 -5.66
C LEU A 138 -5.16 -7.14 -5.14
N TYR A 139 -4.08 -6.46 -5.44
CA TYR A 139 -2.73 -6.83 -5.00
C TYR A 139 -2.27 -5.85 -3.94
N VAL A 140 -1.85 -6.38 -2.78
CA VAL A 140 -1.48 -5.60 -1.60
C VAL A 140 -0.13 -6.05 -1.08
N THR A 141 0.81 -5.13 -0.95
CA THR A 141 2.07 -5.43 -0.26
C THR A 141 1.87 -5.42 1.25
N GLN A 142 2.56 -6.30 1.93
CA GLN A 142 2.67 -6.31 3.38
C GLN A 142 4.14 -6.23 3.78
N SER A 143 4.50 -5.14 4.43
CA SER A 143 5.90 -4.77 4.70
C SER A 143 6.61 -5.73 5.64
N SER A 144 5.88 -6.46 6.48
CA SER A 144 6.42 -7.51 7.33
C SER A 144 5.43 -8.65 7.51
N LEU A 145 5.96 -9.87 7.62
CA LEU A 145 5.26 -11.12 7.94
C LEU A 145 6.00 -11.81 9.08
N SER A 146 5.78 -11.34 10.29
CA SER A 146 6.55 -11.77 11.48
C SER A 146 6.38 -13.24 11.84
N GLN A 147 5.30 -13.88 11.38
CA GLN A 147 5.04 -15.30 11.58
C GLN A 147 5.77 -16.21 10.59
N ILE A 148 6.21 -15.70 9.45
CA ILE A 148 7.02 -16.45 8.49
C ILE A 148 8.49 -16.18 8.81
N LYS A 149 9.22 -17.24 9.15
CA LYS A 149 10.63 -17.12 9.55
C LYS A 149 11.56 -17.50 8.41
N ASP A 150 12.46 -16.58 8.11
CA ASP A 150 13.66 -16.90 7.31
C ASP A 150 14.70 -17.61 8.20
N PRO A 151 15.36 -18.70 7.75
CA PRO A 151 16.39 -19.37 8.55
C PRO A 151 17.55 -18.50 8.97
N SER A 152 17.87 -17.44 8.23
CA SER A 152 18.91 -16.45 8.55
C SER A 152 18.42 -15.33 9.46
N GLY A 153 17.15 -15.35 9.88
CA GLY A 153 16.54 -14.32 10.72
C GLY A 153 16.22 -13.00 10.02
N LEU A 154 16.28 -12.99 8.69
CA LEU A 154 15.98 -11.80 7.90
C LEU A 154 14.49 -11.53 7.81
N LEU A 155 14.14 -10.28 7.55
CA LEU A 155 12.76 -9.83 7.41
C LEU A 155 12.09 -10.47 6.19
N VAL A 156 10.92 -11.07 6.41
CA VAL A 156 10.05 -11.57 5.35
C VAL A 156 8.90 -10.59 5.16
N SER A 157 8.67 -10.23 3.90
CA SER A 157 7.52 -9.45 3.43
C SER A 157 6.68 -10.27 2.47
N GLY A 158 5.49 -9.82 2.12
CA GLY A 158 4.63 -10.54 1.17
C GLY A 158 3.80 -9.65 0.27
N VAL A 159 3.30 -10.26 -0.79
CA VAL A 159 2.23 -9.71 -1.62
C VAL A 159 1.00 -10.59 -1.46
N TYR A 160 -0.10 -9.98 -1.08
CA TYR A 160 -1.42 -10.61 -1.02
C TYR A 160 -2.19 -10.37 -2.31
N CYS A 161 -3.06 -11.30 -2.66
CA CYS A 161 -3.98 -11.19 -3.80
C CYS A 161 -5.38 -11.57 -3.34
N PHE A 162 -6.32 -10.63 -3.47
CA PHE A 162 -7.74 -10.83 -3.16
C PHE A 162 -8.58 -10.64 -4.43
N ASP A 163 -9.82 -11.13 -4.43
CA ASP A 163 -10.82 -10.63 -5.37
C ASP A 163 -11.28 -9.23 -4.91
N MET A 164 -11.45 -8.29 -5.83
CA MET A 164 -11.89 -6.95 -5.44
C MET A 164 -13.31 -6.90 -4.86
N ASN A 165 -14.09 -7.99 -5.01
CA ASN A 165 -15.42 -8.15 -4.42
C ASN A 165 -15.43 -8.98 -3.13
N ASP A 166 -14.26 -9.43 -2.66
CA ASP A 166 -14.16 -10.12 -1.38
C ASP A 166 -14.64 -9.22 -0.24
N ARG A 167 -15.17 -9.86 0.80
CA ARG A 167 -15.62 -9.23 2.04
C ARG A 167 -15.15 -10.05 3.22
N ASP A 168 -14.66 -9.35 4.25
CA ASP A 168 -14.34 -9.90 5.56
C ASP A 168 -13.35 -11.09 5.53
N ILE A 169 -12.42 -11.08 4.56
CA ILE A 169 -11.34 -12.07 4.52
C ILE A 169 -10.42 -11.85 5.73
N ALA A 170 -10.29 -12.85 6.58
CA ALA A 170 -9.34 -12.85 7.68
C ALA A 170 -8.03 -13.50 7.23
N VAL A 171 -6.94 -12.72 7.12
CA VAL A 171 -5.63 -13.27 6.78
C VAL A 171 -4.96 -13.87 8.01
N THR A 172 -4.11 -14.87 7.79
CA THR A 172 -3.40 -15.57 8.87
C THR A 172 -1.95 -15.13 9.03
N ASN A 173 -1.40 -14.39 8.05
CA ASN A 173 0.01 -13.96 7.97
C ASN A 173 1.01 -15.14 8.00
N THR A 174 0.57 -16.33 7.63
CA THR A 174 1.41 -17.54 7.56
C THR A 174 1.64 -17.97 6.12
N SER A 175 2.62 -18.84 5.89
CA SER A 175 2.89 -19.41 4.57
C SER A 175 1.76 -20.29 4.03
N ALA A 176 0.79 -20.66 4.86
CA ALA A 176 -0.40 -21.43 4.48
C ALA A 176 -1.59 -20.53 4.09
N ASP A 177 -1.45 -19.21 4.19
CA ASP A 177 -2.52 -18.28 3.79
C ASP A 177 -2.78 -18.38 2.29
N GLN A 178 -4.02 -18.66 1.93
CA GLN A 178 -4.42 -18.88 0.52
C GLN A 178 -4.37 -17.59 -0.31
N ASN A 179 -4.42 -16.43 0.35
CA ASN A 179 -4.35 -15.13 -0.30
C ASN A 179 -2.92 -14.61 -0.42
N LEU A 180 -1.94 -15.27 0.22
CA LEU A 180 -0.53 -14.90 0.10
C LEU A 180 0.01 -15.37 -1.25
N LEU A 181 0.24 -14.43 -2.16
CA LEU A 181 0.70 -14.69 -3.52
C LEU A 181 2.18 -15.10 -3.55
N THR A 182 3.03 -14.36 -2.84
CA THR A 182 4.48 -14.59 -2.79
C THR A 182 5.09 -13.87 -1.60
N THR A 183 6.31 -14.27 -1.26
CA THR A 183 7.12 -13.60 -0.23
C THR A 183 8.41 -13.05 -0.83
N VAL A 184 8.97 -12.05 -0.15
CA VAL A 184 10.28 -11.45 -0.46
C VAL A 184 11.06 -11.35 0.84
N ILE A 185 12.34 -11.72 0.79
CA ILE A 185 13.27 -11.58 1.91
C ILE A 185 14.06 -10.30 1.73
N THR A 186 14.04 -9.43 2.74
CA THR A 186 14.85 -8.22 2.80
C THR A 186 16.22 -8.59 3.36
N LYS A 187 17.29 -8.35 2.58
CA LYS A 187 18.65 -8.77 2.93
C LYS A 187 19.33 -7.85 3.94
N ASN A 188 18.89 -6.60 4.05
CA ASN A 188 19.39 -5.66 5.05
C ASN A 188 18.85 -6.05 6.44
N PRO A 189 19.70 -6.48 7.38
CA PRO A 189 19.27 -6.95 8.69
C PRO A 189 18.85 -5.83 9.66
N GLU A 190 19.12 -4.58 9.31
CA GLU A 190 18.88 -3.42 10.19
C GLU A 190 17.51 -2.78 10.00
N VAL A 191 16.74 -3.23 9.00
CA VAL A 191 15.43 -2.64 8.68
C VAL A 191 14.27 -3.44 9.24
N GLN A 192 13.17 -2.74 9.53
CA GLN A 192 11.94 -3.33 10.07
C GLN A 192 10.84 -3.46 9.01
N TYR A 193 11.01 -2.84 7.84
CA TYR A 193 10.03 -2.82 6.75
C TYR A 193 10.69 -3.20 5.44
N GLY A 194 10.04 -4.06 4.68
CA GLY A 194 10.51 -4.53 3.39
C GLY A 194 9.71 -3.98 2.22
N LEU A 195 8.67 -4.72 1.79
CA LEU A 195 7.85 -4.32 0.65
C LEU A 195 7.01 -3.08 0.96
N ASP A 196 6.92 -2.19 -0.04
CA ASP A 196 6.26 -0.89 0.04
C ASP A 196 5.37 -0.68 -1.20
N GLY A 197 5.73 0.24 -2.08
CA GLY A 197 4.96 0.58 -3.29
C GLY A 197 4.86 -0.57 -4.30
N ILE A 198 3.82 -0.56 -5.12
CA ILE A 198 3.47 -1.63 -6.07
C ILE A 198 2.88 -1.04 -7.35
N VAL A 199 3.26 -1.59 -8.51
CA VAL A 199 2.74 -1.16 -9.81
C VAL A 199 2.81 -2.30 -10.83
N PHE A 200 1.91 -2.31 -11.81
CA PHE A 200 1.96 -3.19 -12.97
C PHE A 200 2.50 -2.45 -14.19
N ASN A 201 3.26 -3.15 -15.03
CA ASN A 201 3.48 -2.69 -16.40
C ASN A 201 2.33 -3.16 -17.31
N GLU A 202 2.36 -2.71 -18.58
CA GLU A 202 1.34 -3.09 -19.59
C GLU A 202 1.32 -4.60 -19.85
N ALA A 203 2.48 -5.26 -19.80
CA ALA A 203 2.60 -6.70 -20.01
C ALA A 203 2.03 -7.54 -18.85
N GLY A 204 1.70 -6.93 -17.71
CA GLY A 204 1.15 -7.61 -16.54
C GLY A 204 2.18 -8.07 -15.53
N ASP A 205 3.44 -7.71 -15.70
CA ASP A 205 4.44 -7.94 -14.66
C ASP A 205 4.21 -6.99 -13.49
N LEU A 206 4.32 -7.52 -12.29
CA LEU A 206 4.17 -6.77 -11.06
C LEU A 206 5.54 -6.31 -10.57
N PHE A 207 5.67 -5.01 -10.32
CA PHE A 207 6.86 -4.42 -9.71
C PHE A 207 6.54 -4.00 -8.28
N VAL A 208 7.39 -4.41 -7.35
CA VAL A 208 7.25 -4.06 -5.93
C VAL A 208 8.55 -3.47 -5.41
N GLY A 209 8.44 -2.33 -4.74
CA GLY A 209 9.56 -1.73 -4.04
C GLY A 209 9.89 -2.50 -2.77
N ASN A 210 11.17 -2.84 -2.56
CA ASN A 210 11.68 -3.33 -1.29
C ASN A 210 12.48 -2.19 -0.66
N PHE A 211 11.82 -1.46 0.23
CA PHE A 211 12.38 -0.29 0.92
C PHE A 211 13.68 -0.65 1.65
N GLY A 212 13.67 -1.76 2.39
CA GLY A 212 14.81 -2.17 3.20
C GLY A 212 16.08 -2.48 2.40
N ASP A 213 15.94 -2.93 1.16
CA ASP A 213 17.07 -3.26 0.28
C ASP A 213 17.38 -2.17 -0.75
N GLY A 214 16.60 -1.10 -0.81
CA GLY A 214 16.68 -0.13 -1.91
C GLY A 214 16.50 -0.80 -3.28
N ALA A 215 15.63 -1.82 -3.36
CA ALA A 215 15.46 -2.66 -4.52
C ALA A 215 14.04 -2.60 -5.08
N ILE A 216 13.92 -2.89 -6.37
CA ILE A 216 12.65 -3.15 -7.03
C ILE A 216 12.67 -4.60 -7.50
N HIS A 217 11.70 -5.37 -7.09
CA HIS A 217 11.46 -6.72 -7.58
C HIS A 217 10.49 -6.71 -8.75
N ARG A 218 10.74 -7.57 -9.74
CA ARG A 218 9.82 -7.89 -10.82
C ARG A 218 9.27 -9.28 -10.59
N ILE A 219 7.96 -9.37 -10.40
CA ILE A 219 7.22 -10.62 -10.20
C ILE A 219 6.43 -10.89 -11.47
N LYS A 220 6.67 -12.03 -12.09
CA LYS A 220 5.93 -12.51 -13.24
C LYS A 220 4.93 -13.57 -12.83
N MET A 221 3.77 -13.53 -13.44
CA MET A 221 2.68 -14.48 -13.22
C MET A 221 2.28 -15.14 -14.55
N ASP A 222 1.81 -16.37 -14.48
CA ASP A 222 1.18 -17.05 -15.60
C ASP A 222 -0.28 -16.58 -15.80
N ALA A 223 -0.98 -17.20 -16.78
CA ALA A 223 -2.36 -16.87 -17.11
C ALA A 223 -3.34 -17.16 -15.96
N GLU A 224 -3.00 -18.09 -15.09
CA GLU A 224 -3.77 -18.47 -13.90
C GLU A 224 -3.47 -17.56 -12.71
N GLY A 225 -2.53 -16.61 -12.84
CA GLY A 225 -2.11 -15.66 -11.78
C GLY A 225 -1.10 -16.25 -10.78
N LYS A 226 -0.50 -17.41 -11.11
CA LYS A 226 0.53 -18.03 -10.27
C LYS A 226 1.89 -17.40 -10.57
N VAL A 227 2.67 -17.13 -9.52
CA VAL A 227 4.02 -16.59 -9.67
C VAL A 227 4.94 -17.61 -10.34
N VAL A 228 5.57 -17.20 -11.44
CA VAL A 228 6.56 -17.99 -12.19
C VAL A 228 7.98 -17.49 -11.98
N SER A 229 8.18 -16.22 -11.65
CA SER A 229 9.47 -15.69 -11.21
C SER A 229 9.31 -14.48 -10.30
N ASN A 230 10.33 -14.25 -9.47
CA ASN A 230 10.46 -13.09 -8.59
C ASN A 230 11.96 -12.72 -8.55
N ASP A 231 12.32 -11.69 -9.29
CA ASP A 231 13.70 -11.32 -9.52
C ASP A 231 13.94 -9.86 -9.11
N VAL A 232 15.13 -9.54 -8.58
CA VAL A 232 15.54 -8.14 -8.41
C VAL A 232 15.73 -7.55 -9.80
N TRP A 233 14.92 -6.57 -10.14
CA TRP A 233 14.95 -5.86 -11.43
C TRP A 233 15.88 -4.66 -11.41
N ALA A 234 15.90 -3.92 -10.30
CA ALA A 234 16.77 -2.79 -10.06
C ALA A 234 17.13 -2.71 -8.57
N GLN A 235 18.32 -2.21 -8.26
CA GLN A 235 18.77 -2.01 -6.89
C GLN A 235 19.73 -0.83 -6.80
N ASP A 236 19.52 0.06 -5.85
CA ASP A 236 20.49 1.07 -5.45
C ASP A 236 21.24 0.60 -4.20
N THR A 237 22.47 0.18 -4.39
CA THR A 237 23.33 -0.30 -3.29
C THR A 237 24.00 0.83 -2.52
N THR A 238 23.89 2.07 -2.96
CA THR A 238 24.53 3.22 -2.29
C THR A 238 23.73 3.68 -1.07
N GLN A 239 22.43 3.39 -1.01
CA GLN A 239 21.55 3.76 0.09
C GLN A 239 21.44 2.73 1.22
N LEU A 240 22.05 1.56 1.06
CA LEU A 240 22.05 0.50 2.09
C LEU A 240 22.94 0.83 3.31
N ARG A 241 23.43 2.06 3.44
CA ARG A 241 24.40 2.46 4.48
C ARG A 241 23.94 3.60 5.38
N THR A 242 22.69 3.98 5.33
CA THR A 242 22.19 5.07 6.21
C THR A 242 21.06 4.61 7.08
#